data_2a08bd3764d5f6d07e6631cfd756ae39
#
_entry.id   2a08bd3764d5f6d07e6631cfd756ae39
#
_cell.length_a   1.000
_cell.length_b   1.000
_cell.length_c   1.000
_cell.angle_alpha   90.00
_cell.angle_beta   90.00
_cell.angle_gamma   90.00
#
_symmetry.space_group_name_H-M   'P 1'
#
loop_
_entity.id
_entity.type
_entity.pdbx_description
1 polymer ?
#
loop_
_entity_poly.entity_id
_entity_poly.type
_entity_poly.pdbx_seq_one_letter_code
_entity_poly.pdbx_strand_id
1 'polypeptide(L)'
;MKKITLLLAFFICLNISLNAQTYPKKENVIRLLTYNTHYCKGGSGPGSIDDYNTRRLASVIEALDPDVVALQELDSAMSDRRRRDLLKQISEFTGLDYQYFFGGLAPINGGKVGPGLLFKKDLEVVKKKIIPLAGDEVRSAVRVDFEKFTFMGTHLDLNDAKRTQSASTLVNETDFIRKPCFLAGDLNDSHRWSNGGIAFP
;
A
#
# COMPACT_ATOMS: atom_id res chain seq x y z
N MET A 1 -7.40 29.72 52.99
CA MET A 1 -7.39 28.36 52.45
C MET A 1 -8.41 28.11 51.33
N LYS A 2 -8.77 29.09 50.47
CA LYS A 2 -9.79 28.93 49.39
C LYS A 2 -9.26 29.07 47.97
N LYS A 3 -7.92 29.18 47.76
CA LYS A 3 -7.32 29.39 46.43
C LYS A 3 -6.63 28.14 45.83
N ILE A 4 -6.47 27.07 46.58
CA ILE A 4 -5.79 25.84 46.10
C ILE A 4 -6.78 24.86 45.42
N THR A 5 -8.07 24.91 45.79
CA THR A 5 -9.08 23.98 45.26
C THR A 5 -9.47 24.27 43.79
N LEU A 6 -9.27 25.50 43.31
CA LEU A 6 -9.64 25.90 41.94
C LEU A 6 -8.60 25.47 40.90
N LEU A 7 -7.35 25.28 41.30
CA LEU A 7 -6.27 24.87 40.42
C LEU A 7 -6.30 23.35 40.09
N LEU A 8 -6.81 22.52 41.02
CA LEU A 8 -6.93 21.07 40.80
C LEU A 8 -8.07 20.70 39.84
N ALA A 9 -9.16 21.50 39.82
CA ALA A 9 -10.27 21.26 38.89
C ALA A 9 -9.91 21.58 37.44
N PHE A 10 -8.97 22.48 37.18
CA PHE A 10 -8.52 22.85 35.84
C PHE A 10 -7.59 21.79 35.20
N PHE A 11 -6.90 20.98 35.99
CA PHE A 11 -6.00 19.91 35.50
C PHE A 11 -6.75 18.62 35.16
N ILE A 12 -7.98 18.43 35.64
CA ILE A 12 -8.77 17.21 35.37
C ILE A 12 -9.50 17.29 34.04
N CYS A 13 -9.73 18.48 33.48
CA CYS A 13 -10.42 18.64 32.19
C CYS A 13 -9.51 18.58 30.95
N LEU A 14 -8.21 18.37 31.06
CA LEU A 14 -7.28 18.36 29.92
C LEU A 14 -6.85 16.95 29.47
N ASN A 15 -7.45 15.91 30.02
CA ASN A 15 -7.38 14.56 29.43
C ASN A 15 -8.57 14.34 28.47
N ILE A 16 -8.80 15.28 27.55
CA ILE A 16 -9.48 14.94 26.30
C ILE A 16 -8.44 14.15 25.53
N SER A 17 -8.47 12.83 25.71
CA SER A 17 -7.85 11.91 24.76
C SER A 17 -8.39 12.32 23.40
N LEU A 18 -7.59 12.92 22.56
CA LEU A 18 -7.81 12.95 21.11
C LEU A 18 -7.85 11.51 20.69
N ASN A 19 -9.01 10.87 20.84
CA ASN A 19 -9.24 9.57 20.25
C ASN A 19 -9.12 9.79 18.75
N ALA A 20 -7.95 9.49 18.21
CA ALA A 20 -7.80 9.33 16.78
C ALA A 20 -8.94 8.41 16.34
N GLN A 21 -9.66 8.80 15.30
CA GLN A 21 -10.76 7.99 14.80
C GLN A 21 -10.23 6.59 14.52
N THR A 22 -10.67 5.62 15.31
CA THR A 22 -10.29 4.23 15.15
C THR A 22 -11.38 3.52 14.35
N TYR A 23 -10.96 2.63 13.49
CA TYR A 23 -11.84 1.76 12.70
C TYR A 23 -11.71 0.33 13.23
N PRO A 24 -12.45 -0.04 14.28
CA PRO A 24 -12.28 -1.35 14.90
C PRO A 24 -12.52 -2.47 13.88
N LYS A 25 -11.61 -3.44 13.86
CA LYS A 25 -11.71 -4.63 13.03
C LYS A 25 -12.57 -5.66 13.75
N LYS A 26 -13.52 -6.27 13.03
CA LYS A 26 -14.30 -7.39 13.56
C LYS A 26 -13.39 -8.61 13.74
N GLU A 27 -13.72 -9.48 14.69
CA GLU A 27 -13.04 -10.76 14.86
C GLU A 27 -13.18 -11.64 13.60
N ASN A 28 -12.17 -12.43 13.30
CA ASN A 28 -12.12 -13.34 12.16
C ASN A 28 -12.28 -12.69 10.77
N VAL A 29 -11.94 -11.40 10.66
CA VAL A 29 -11.96 -10.65 9.41
C VAL A 29 -10.54 -10.24 9.04
N ILE A 30 -10.15 -10.46 7.78
CA ILE A 30 -8.92 -9.92 7.21
C ILE A 30 -9.25 -8.55 6.61
N ARG A 31 -8.50 -7.53 6.99
CA ARG A 31 -8.61 -6.19 6.42
C ARG A 31 -7.52 -6.00 5.37
N LEU A 32 -7.96 -5.77 4.15
CA LEU A 32 -7.09 -5.50 3.01
C LEU A 32 -7.22 -4.03 2.61
N LEU A 33 -6.10 -3.40 2.29
CA LEU A 33 -6.04 -2.01 1.83
C LEU A 33 -5.26 -1.95 0.51
N THR A 34 -5.68 -1.10 -0.41
CA THR A 34 -4.89 -0.70 -1.57
C THR A 34 -4.86 0.80 -1.71
N TYR A 35 -3.70 1.36 -2.12
CA TYR A 35 -3.53 2.80 -2.27
C TYR A 35 -2.39 3.13 -3.24
N ASN A 36 -2.68 3.91 -4.31
CA ASN A 36 -1.63 4.48 -5.14
C ASN A 36 -1.00 5.67 -4.41
N THR A 37 0.30 5.60 -4.12
CA THR A 37 1.00 6.57 -3.28
C THR A 37 1.40 7.83 -4.04
N HIS A 38 1.45 7.78 -5.37
CA HIS A 38 2.04 8.83 -6.20
C HIS A 38 3.38 9.30 -5.63
N TYR A 39 4.25 8.34 -5.26
CA TYR A 39 5.57 8.56 -4.65
C TYR A 39 5.51 9.38 -3.35
N CYS A 40 4.38 9.54 -2.70
CA CYS A 40 4.15 10.47 -1.58
C CYS A 40 4.66 11.89 -1.88
N LYS A 41 4.60 12.31 -3.17
CA LYS A 41 5.02 13.65 -3.54
C LYS A 41 3.96 14.68 -3.21
N GLY A 42 4.36 15.96 -3.18
CA GLY A 42 3.52 17.08 -2.76
C GLY A 42 3.95 17.64 -1.41
N GLY A 43 4.38 16.82 -0.48
CA GLY A 43 5.03 17.17 0.79
C GLY A 43 4.58 18.47 1.42
N SER A 44 5.51 19.32 1.83
CA SER A 44 5.28 20.67 2.33
C SER A 44 5.16 21.74 1.23
N GLY A 45 5.30 21.37 -0.04
CA GLY A 45 5.16 22.24 -1.21
C GLY A 45 4.86 21.48 -2.48
N PRO A 46 4.35 22.16 -3.55
CA PRO A 46 4.02 21.52 -4.82
C PRO A 46 5.20 20.73 -5.40
N GLY A 47 4.97 19.42 -5.66
CA GLY A 47 5.98 18.53 -6.24
C GLY A 47 7.14 18.15 -5.34
N SER A 48 7.18 18.60 -4.08
CA SER A 48 8.26 18.24 -3.15
C SER A 48 8.23 16.75 -2.82
N ILE A 49 9.40 16.20 -2.54
CA ILE A 49 9.61 14.83 -2.05
C ILE A 49 10.25 14.94 -0.67
N ASP A 50 9.43 14.89 0.36
CA ASP A 50 9.83 14.90 1.77
C ASP A 50 9.03 13.87 2.57
N ASP A 51 9.17 13.87 3.88
CA ASP A 51 8.52 12.89 4.74
C ASP A 51 7.08 13.27 5.12
N TYR A 52 6.59 14.45 4.77
CA TYR A 52 5.29 14.96 5.21
C TYR A 52 4.14 14.06 4.75
N ASN A 53 3.99 13.84 3.44
CA ASN A 53 2.94 12.99 2.91
C ASN A 53 3.15 11.51 3.25
N THR A 54 4.41 11.06 3.35
CA THR A 54 4.73 9.70 3.79
C THR A 54 4.20 9.43 5.20
N ARG A 55 4.39 10.38 6.13
CA ARG A 55 3.85 10.28 7.50
C ARG A 55 2.32 10.33 7.52
N ARG A 56 1.70 11.17 6.69
CA ARG A 56 0.23 11.23 6.59
C ARG A 56 -0.36 9.92 6.09
N LEU A 57 0.22 9.32 5.05
CA LEU A 57 -0.20 8.00 4.58
C LEU A 57 -0.01 6.93 5.66
N ALA A 58 1.15 6.93 6.32
CA ALA A 58 1.43 6.01 7.41
C ALA A 58 0.39 6.13 8.55
N SER A 59 0.01 7.37 8.93
CA SER A 59 -1.03 7.59 9.95
C SER A 59 -2.41 7.05 9.53
N VAL A 60 -2.75 7.11 8.23
CA VAL A 60 -3.99 6.50 7.72
C VAL A 60 -3.91 4.98 7.81
N ILE A 61 -2.77 4.38 7.44
CA ILE A 61 -2.55 2.93 7.54
C ILE A 61 -2.62 2.49 9.01
N GLU A 62 -1.97 3.23 9.92
CA GLU A 62 -2.03 2.98 11.36
C GLU A 62 -3.48 3.00 11.88
N ALA A 63 -4.25 4.05 11.57
CA ALA A 63 -5.63 4.20 12.02
C ALA A 63 -6.55 3.09 11.49
N LEU A 64 -6.30 2.59 10.28
CA LEU A 64 -7.06 1.50 9.67
C LEU A 64 -6.62 0.12 10.14
N ASP A 65 -5.40 -0.05 10.61
CA ASP A 65 -4.80 -1.31 11.07
C ASP A 65 -5.07 -2.49 10.12
N PRO A 66 -4.71 -2.40 8.82
CA PRO A 66 -4.94 -3.49 7.87
C PRO A 66 -3.98 -4.65 8.09
N ASP A 67 -4.41 -5.85 7.72
CA ASP A 67 -3.56 -7.04 7.75
C ASP A 67 -2.59 -7.08 6.57
N VAL A 68 -3.06 -6.63 5.40
CA VAL A 68 -2.25 -6.51 4.18
C VAL A 68 -2.56 -5.21 3.46
N VAL A 69 -1.52 -4.52 2.99
CA VAL A 69 -1.60 -3.28 2.22
C VAL A 69 -0.90 -3.45 0.89
N ALA A 70 -1.59 -3.21 -0.23
CA ALA A 70 -0.99 -3.08 -1.56
C ALA A 70 -0.77 -1.60 -1.87
N LEU A 71 0.48 -1.22 -2.10
CA LEU A 71 0.86 0.14 -2.44
C LEU A 71 1.41 0.19 -3.86
N GLN A 72 1.01 1.19 -4.63
CA GLN A 72 1.48 1.43 -5.98
C GLN A 72 2.32 2.71 -6.04
N GLU A 73 3.10 2.86 -7.11
CA GLU A 73 4.00 3.99 -7.33
C GLU A 73 4.99 4.20 -6.18
N LEU A 74 5.59 3.12 -5.73
CA LEU A 74 6.69 3.18 -4.76
C LEU A 74 8.02 3.36 -5.47
N ASP A 75 8.94 4.04 -4.82
CA ASP A 75 10.32 4.19 -5.27
C ASP A 75 11.31 3.56 -4.29
N SER A 76 12.44 3.10 -4.81
CA SER A 76 13.58 2.62 -4.03
C SER A 76 14.89 3.09 -4.66
N ALA A 77 15.72 3.77 -3.90
CA ALA A 77 17.06 4.27 -4.23
C ALA A 77 17.15 5.24 -5.43
N MET A 78 16.05 5.80 -5.93
CA MET A 78 16.07 6.74 -7.06
C MET A 78 16.81 8.03 -6.72
N SER A 79 17.73 8.44 -7.60
CA SER A 79 18.62 9.60 -7.37
C SER A 79 17.86 10.92 -7.31
N ASP A 80 16.78 11.05 -8.09
CA ASP A 80 15.90 12.22 -8.14
C ASP A 80 14.82 12.23 -7.04
N ARG A 81 14.77 11.19 -6.20
CA ARG A 81 13.80 11.04 -5.11
C ARG A 81 14.44 10.74 -3.76
N ARG A 82 15.54 11.44 -3.46
CA ARG A 82 16.28 11.37 -2.19
C ARG A 82 16.88 9.99 -1.86
N ARG A 83 17.01 9.09 -2.84
CA ARG A 83 17.54 7.72 -2.66
C ARG A 83 16.91 6.95 -1.51
N ARG A 84 15.64 7.24 -1.19
CA ARG A 84 14.90 6.58 -0.11
C ARG A 84 14.45 5.18 -0.53
N ASP A 85 14.03 4.39 0.43
CA ASP A 85 13.21 3.20 0.26
C ASP A 85 11.82 3.54 0.80
N LEU A 86 10.89 3.92 -0.10
CA LEU A 86 9.61 4.47 0.31
C LEU A 86 8.75 3.43 1.04
N LEU A 87 8.76 2.16 0.59
CA LEU A 87 7.98 1.10 1.22
C LEU A 87 8.45 0.83 2.65
N LYS A 88 9.77 0.75 2.84
CA LYS A 88 10.37 0.61 4.16
C LYS A 88 10.03 1.80 5.06
N GLN A 89 10.16 3.02 4.54
CA GLN A 89 9.87 4.25 5.27
C GLN A 89 8.40 4.33 5.71
N ILE A 90 7.45 3.97 4.83
CA ILE A 90 6.04 3.88 5.20
C ILE A 90 5.85 2.86 6.32
N SER A 91 6.42 1.66 6.20
CA SER A 91 6.35 0.62 7.23
C SER A 91 6.83 1.13 8.60
N GLU A 92 7.97 1.79 8.64
CA GLU A 92 8.54 2.35 9.88
C GLU A 92 7.66 3.44 10.49
N PHE A 93 7.08 4.32 9.65
CA PHE A 93 6.25 5.43 10.13
C PHE A 93 4.88 5.01 10.64
N THR A 94 4.36 3.85 10.25
CA THR A 94 3.09 3.34 10.80
C THR A 94 3.22 2.96 12.28
N GLY A 95 4.42 2.65 12.76
CA GLY A 95 4.63 2.07 14.10
C GLY A 95 4.02 0.66 14.27
N LEU A 96 3.42 0.09 13.22
CA LEU A 96 2.83 -1.24 13.23
C LEU A 96 3.89 -2.30 12.87
N ASP A 97 3.67 -3.52 13.34
CA ASP A 97 4.62 -4.62 13.12
C ASP A 97 4.41 -5.29 11.76
N TYR A 98 4.89 -4.62 10.70
CA TYR A 98 4.82 -5.10 9.33
C TYR A 98 6.12 -5.72 8.84
N GLN A 99 5.97 -6.75 7.99
CA GLN A 99 6.94 -7.12 6.96
C GLN A 99 6.59 -6.38 5.67
N TYR A 100 7.57 -6.30 4.74
CA TYR A 100 7.33 -5.70 3.43
C TYR A 100 7.97 -6.52 2.30
N PHE A 101 7.42 -6.34 1.08
CA PHE A 101 7.93 -6.96 -0.13
C PHE A 101 7.74 -6.02 -1.32
N PHE A 102 8.86 -5.55 -1.90
CA PHE A 102 8.90 -4.58 -3.00
C PHE A 102 9.07 -5.28 -4.35
N GLY A 103 8.31 -4.86 -5.36
CA GLY A 103 8.22 -5.48 -6.68
C GLY A 103 8.87 -4.72 -7.84
N GLY A 104 9.69 -3.70 -7.59
CA GLY A 104 10.39 -2.97 -8.64
C GLY A 104 11.36 -3.84 -9.43
N LEU A 105 11.21 -3.89 -10.77
CA LEU A 105 11.96 -4.80 -11.63
C LEU A 105 13.18 -4.16 -12.32
N ALA A 106 12.98 -3.04 -13.02
CA ALA A 106 14.02 -2.41 -13.81
C ALA A 106 14.62 -1.18 -13.15
N PRO A 107 15.91 -0.92 -13.35
CA PRO A 107 16.52 0.30 -12.86
C PRO A 107 16.02 1.52 -13.62
N ILE A 108 15.70 2.57 -12.88
CA ILE A 108 15.29 3.89 -13.35
C ILE A 108 15.97 4.93 -12.47
N ASN A 109 16.66 5.92 -13.05
CA ASN A 109 17.37 6.97 -12.32
C ASN A 109 18.22 6.44 -11.14
N GLY A 110 18.90 5.30 -11.35
CA GLY A 110 19.75 4.65 -10.35
C GLY A 110 19.01 3.92 -9.23
N GLY A 111 17.69 3.79 -9.34
CA GLY A 111 16.82 3.07 -8.42
C GLY A 111 15.78 2.23 -9.14
N LYS A 112 14.66 1.97 -8.47
CA LYS A 112 13.54 1.18 -9.01
C LYS A 112 12.21 1.81 -8.65
N VAL A 113 11.19 1.57 -9.49
CA VAL A 113 9.79 1.89 -9.24
C VAL A 113 8.95 0.62 -9.34
N GLY A 114 7.91 0.50 -8.55
CA GLY A 114 7.00 -0.64 -8.64
C GLY A 114 5.97 -0.68 -7.51
N PRO A 115 5.10 -1.70 -7.55
CA PRO A 115 4.19 -1.99 -6.44
C PRO A 115 4.93 -2.62 -5.25
N GLY A 116 4.29 -2.61 -4.09
CA GLY A 116 4.79 -3.30 -2.92
C GLY A 116 3.68 -3.71 -1.98
N LEU A 117 3.98 -4.63 -1.08
CA LEU A 117 3.08 -5.08 -0.04
C LEU A 117 3.69 -4.80 1.34
N LEU A 118 2.84 -4.31 2.25
CA LEU A 118 3.04 -4.42 3.69
C LEU A 118 2.10 -5.51 4.20
N PHE A 119 2.51 -6.30 5.16
CA PHE A 119 1.67 -7.31 5.80
C PHE A 119 2.14 -7.59 7.22
N LYS A 120 1.19 -7.87 8.11
CA LYS A 120 1.48 -8.14 9.51
C LYS A 120 2.43 -9.33 9.67
N LYS A 121 3.34 -9.26 10.64
CA LYS A 121 4.35 -10.30 10.88
C LYS A 121 3.79 -11.62 11.37
N ASP A 122 2.61 -11.61 11.97
CA ASP A 122 1.89 -12.80 12.42
C ASP A 122 1.23 -13.59 11.27
N LEU A 123 1.19 -13.03 10.06
CA LEU A 123 0.74 -13.75 8.87
C LEU A 123 1.86 -14.67 8.38
N GLU A 124 1.63 -15.97 8.46
CA GLU A 124 2.59 -16.98 8.00
C GLU A 124 2.75 -16.92 6.49
N VAL A 125 3.97 -16.58 6.04
CA VAL A 125 4.34 -16.46 4.64
C VAL A 125 4.90 -17.78 4.12
N VAL A 126 4.25 -18.35 3.11
CA VAL A 126 4.69 -19.57 2.42
C VAL A 126 5.60 -19.25 1.24
N LYS A 127 5.25 -18.22 0.44
CA LYS A 127 5.99 -17.86 -0.77
C LYS A 127 5.82 -16.39 -1.13
N LYS A 128 6.88 -15.81 -1.70
CA LYS A 128 6.87 -14.47 -2.32
C LYS A 128 7.26 -14.59 -3.80
N LYS A 129 6.60 -13.84 -4.69
CA LYS A 129 6.89 -13.84 -6.12
C LYS A 129 6.68 -12.44 -6.71
N ILE A 130 7.59 -12.01 -7.59
CA ILE A 130 7.39 -10.86 -8.48
C ILE A 130 6.98 -11.41 -9.83
N ILE A 131 5.91 -10.88 -10.41
CA ILE A 131 5.36 -11.29 -11.70
C ILE A 131 5.55 -10.11 -12.66
N PRO A 132 6.43 -10.24 -13.67
CA PRO A 132 6.54 -9.24 -14.73
C PRO A 132 5.23 -9.16 -15.51
N LEU A 133 4.81 -7.92 -15.82
CA LEU A 133 3.58 -7.65 -16.57
C LEU A 133 3.89 -6.88 -17.85
N ALA A 134 2.98 -6.95 -18.81
CA ALA A 134 3.05 -6.14 -20.00
C ALA A 134 2.84 -4.67 -19.68
N GLY A 135 3.63 -3.79 -20.31
CA GLY A 135 3.52 -2.34 -20.13
C GLY A 135 4.41 -1.60 -21.12
N ASP A 136 4.04 -0.35 -21.43
CA ASP A 136 4.91 0.60 -22.13
C ASP A 136 5.93 1.17 -21.13
N GLU A 137 5.58 1.19 -19.85
CA GLU A 137 6.50 1.30 -18.71
C GLU A 137 6.71 -0.08 -18.07
N VAL A 138 7.75 -0.20 -17.26
CA VAL A 138 8.01 -1.45 -16.51
C VAL A 138 6.90 -1.69 -15.49
N ARG A 139 6.11 -2.73 -15.70
CA ARG A 139 5.00 -3.14 -14.84
C ARG A 139 5.26 -4.48 -14.17
N SER A 140 4.74 -4.63 -12.97
CA SER A 140 4.82 -5.88 -12.22
C SER A 140 3.62 -6.04 -11.28
N ALA A 141 3.41 -7.28 -10.84
CA ALA A 141 2.65 -7.58 -9.65
C ALA A 141 3.55 -8.23 -8.60
N VAL A 142 3.22 -8.01 -7.35
CA VAL A 142 3.80 -8.71 -6.20
C VAL A 142 2.78 -9.69 -5.65
N ARG A 143 3.18 -10.94 -5.49
CA ARG A 143 2.35 -12.00 -4.92
C ARG A 143 2.97 -12.51 -3.63
N VAL A 144 2.17 -12.61 -2.58
CA VAL A 144 2.52 -13.30 -1.34
C VAL A 144 1.47 -14.38 -1.07
N ASP A 145 1.93 -15.60 -0.99
CA ASP A 145 1.14 -16.75 -0.56
C ASP A 145 1.28 -16.87 0.95
N PHE A 146 0.22 -16.57 1.67
CA PHE A 146 0.10 -16.85 3.09
C PHE A 146 -0.45 -18.27 3.29
N GLU A 147 -0.39 -18.81 4.49
CA GLU A 147 -0.96 -20.14 4.79
C GLU A 147 -2.42 -20.26 4.34
N LYS A 148 -3.27 -19.29 4.69
CA LYS A 148 -4.73 -19.36 4.53
C LYS A 148 -5.26 -18.69 3.26
N PHE A 149 -4.49 -17.82 2.62
CA PHE A 149 -4.91 -17.09 1.41
C PHE A 149 -3.70 -16.64 0.59
N THR A 150 -3.94 -16.19 -0.64
CA THR A 150 -2.96 -15.51 -1.48
C THR A 150 -3.37 -14.07 -1.68
N PHE A 151 -2.42 -13.15 -1.68
CA PHE A 151 -2.66 -11.75 -2.02
C PHE A 151 -1.71 -11.28 -3.12
N MET A 152 -2.26 -10.61 -4.13
CA MET A 152 -1.51 -9.98 -5.22
C MET A 152 -1.76 -8.47 -5.22
N GLY A 153 -0.68 -7.70 -5.25
CA GLY A 153 -0.72 -6.25 -5.43
C GLY A 153 -0.16 -5.86 -6.81
N THR A 154 -0.82 -4.98 -7.56
CA THR A 154 -0.39 -4.61 -8.90
C THR A 154 -0.61 -3.14 -9.21
N HIS A 155 0.02 -2.66 -10.29
CA HIS A 155 -0.28 -1.41 -10.98
C HIS A 155 -0.19 -1.67 -12.49
N LEU A 156 -1.35 -1.71 -13.15
CA LEU A 156 -1.44 -2.03 -14.57
C LEU A 156 -1.07 -0.82 -15.44
N ASP A 157 -0.84 -1.08 -16.71
CA ASP A 157 -0.47 -0.05 -17.69
C ASP A 157 -1.69 0.79 -18.11
N LEU A 158 -1.43 1.97 -18.66
CA LEU A 158 -2.47 2.85 -19.25
C LEU A 158 -2.97 2.35 -20.61
N ASN A 159 -2.21 1.49 -21.29
CA ASN A 159 -2.54 0.93 -22.58
C ASN A 159 -3.46 -0.28 -22.44
N ASP A 160 -4.65 -0.25 -23.07
CA ASP A 160 -5.69 -1.28 -22.98
C ASP A 160 -5.19 -2.68 -23.36
N ALA A 161 -4.43 -2.80 -24.46
CA ALA A 161 -3.91 -4.09 -24.90
C ALA A 161 -2.91 -4.67 -23.90
N LYS A 162 -2.07 -3.83 -23.29
CA LYS A 162 -1.13 -4.21 -22.25
C LYS A 162 -1.85 -4.61 -20.96
N ARG A 163 -2.91 -3.91 -20.57
CA ARG A 163 -3.77 -4.30 -19.43
C ARG A 163 -4.39 -5.66 -19.65
N THR A 164 -4.99 -5.91 -20.80
CA THR A 164 -5.60 -7.20 -21.16
C THR A 164 -4.57 -8.34 -21.10
N GLN A 165 -3.37 -8.13 -21.64
CA GLN A 165 -2.29 -9.11 -21.56
C GLN A 165 -1.86 -9.35 -20.10
N SER A 166 -1.77 -8.30 -19.31
CA SER A 166 -1.42 -8.38 -17.89
C SER A 166 -2.50 -9.09 -17.07
N ALA A 167 -3.79 -8.81 -17.34
CA ALA A 167 -4.90 -9.51 -16.71
C ALA A 167 -4.84 -11.01 -16.99
N SER A 168 -4.61 -11.41 -18.25
CA SER A 168 -4.41 -12.83 -18.62
C SER A 168 -3.25 -13.47 -17.86
N THR A 169 -2.13 -12.76 -17.74
CA THR A 169 -0.97 -13.24 -16.96
C THR A 169 -1.35 -13.45 -15.50
N LEU A 170 -2.07 -12.50 -14.89
CA LEU A 170 -2.50 -12.59 -13.48
C LEU A 170 -3.51 -13.73 -13.26
N VAL A 171 -4.44 -13.94 -14.19
CA VAL A 171 -5.39 -15.06 -14.13
C VAL A 171 -4.63 -16.39 -14.17
N ASN A 172 -3.70 -16.57 -15.11
CA ASN A 172 -2.90 -17.79 -15.21
C ASN A 172 -2.08 -18.07 -13.92
N GLU A 173 -1.68 -17.02 -13.20
CA GLU A 173 -0.99 -17.16 -11.91
C GLU A 173 -1.91 -17.70 -10.81
N THR A 174 -3.23 -17.74 -11.01
CA THR A 174 -4.19 -18.26 -10.03
C THR A 174 -4.57 -19.73 -10.26
N ASP A 175 -4.29 -20.32 -11.41
CA ASP A 175 -4.78 -21.64 -11.84
C ASP A 175 -4.53 -22.77 -10.82
N PHE A 176 -3.41 -22.71 -10.11
CA PHE A 176 -3.02 -23.72 -9.13
C PHE A 176 -3.28 -23.30 -7.68
N ILE A 177 -3.90 -22.14 -7.45
CA ILE A 177 -4.23 -21.67 -6.10
C ILE A 177 -5.52 -22.37 -5.66
N ARG A 178 -5.49 -23.07 -4.52
CA ARG A 178 -6.62 -23.83 -3.95
C ARG A 178 -7.17 -23.21 -2.67
N LYS A 179 -6.88 -21.93 -2.44
CA LYS A 179 -7.31 -21.12 -1.30
C LYS A 179 -7.78 -19.75 -1.78
N PRO A 180 -8.48 -18.94 -0.97
CA PRO A 180 -8.89 -17.60 -1.36
C PRO A 180 -7.72 -16.79 -1.94
N CYS A 181 -7.94 -16.16 -3.10
CA CYS A 181 -6.96 -15.32 -3.76
C CYS A 181 -7.55 -13.92 -3.97
N PHE A 182 -6.83 -12.91 -3.51
CA PHE A 182 -7.23 -11.52 -3.64
C PHE A 182 -6.25 -10.80 -4.55
N LEU A 183 -6.77 -10.00 -5.46
CA LEU A 183 -6.02 -9.06 -6.28
C LEU A 183 -6.48 -7.63 -5.94
N ALA A 184 -5.53 -6.74 -5.67
CA ALA A 184 -5.81 -5.33 -5.44
C ALA A 184 -4.72 -4.46 -6.07
N GLY A 185 -5.06 -3.22 -6.41
CA GLY A 185 -4.11 -2.30 -6.99
C GLY A 185 -4.77 -1.20 -7.81
N ASP A 186 -3.93 -0.41 -8.48
CA ASP A 186 -4.38 0.50 -9.50
C ASP A 186 -4.45 -0.24 -10.84
N LEU A 187 -5.68 -0.53 -11.26
CA LEU A 187 -5.90 -1.29 -12.48
C LEU A 187 -5.90 -0.41 -13.74
N ASN A 188 -5.84 0.91 -13.58
CA ASN A 188 -5.90 1.89 -14.68
C ASN A 188 -7.06 1.63 -15.64
N ASP A 189 -8.19 1.17 -15.10
CA ASP A 189 -9.37 0.81 -15.86
C ASP A 189 -10.65 1.32 -15.19
N SER A 190 -11.70 1.59 -15.96
CA SER A 190 -12.97 2.12 -15.48
C SER A 190 -14.12 1.76 -16.42
N HIS A 191 -15.23 1.34 -15.85
CA HIS A 191 -16.48 1.12 -16.57
C HIS A 191 -17.04 2.39 -17.23
N ARG A 192 -16.54 3.58 -16.89
CA ARG A 192 -16.95 4.87 -17.44
C ARG A 192 -16.14 5.30 -18.66
N TRP A 193 -15.04 4.62 -18.96
CA TRP A 193 -14.27 4.91 -20.16
C TRP A 193 -15.00 4.40 -21.39
N SER A 194 -14.87 5.11 -22.52
CA SER A 194 -15.57 4.80 -23.77
C SER A 194 -15.33 3.37 -24.28
N ASN A 195 -14.27 2.74 -23.83
CA ASN A 195 -13.87 1.38 -24.20
C ASN A 195 -14.22 0.32 -23.12
N GLY A 196 -14.90 0.74 -22.05
CA GLY A 196 -15.64 -0.13 -21.14
C GLY A 196 -14.87 -1.19 -20.37
N GLY A 197 -13.78 -0.91 -19.67
CA GLY A 197 -13.22 -1.88 -18.74
C GLY A 197 -12.76 -3.19 -19.37
N ILE A 198 -12.06 -3.14 -20.49
CA ILE A 198 -11.74 -4.31 -21.33
C ILE A 198 -10.90 -5.38 -20.63
N ALA A 199 -10.07 -4.99 -19.65
CA ALA A 199 -9.18 -5.93 -18.97
C ALA A 199 -9.92 -6.83 -17.96
N PHE A 200 -11.01 -6.32 -17.39
CA PHE A 200 -11.80 -7.00 -16.36
C PHE A 200 -13.29 -6.78 -16.64
N PRO A 201 -13.90 -7.58 -17.54
CA PRO A 201 -15.30 -7.50 -17.89
C PRO A 201 -16.24 -7.84 -16.73
#